data_6091f1435eecd3764df8765383ce5e98
#
_entry.id   6091f1435eecd3764df8765383ce5e98
#
_cell.length_a   1.000
_cell.length_b   1.000
_cell.length_c   1.000
_cell.angle_alpha   90.00
_cell.angle_beta   90.00
_cell.angle_gamma   90.00
#
_symmetry.space_group_name_H-M   'P 1'
#
loop_
_entity.id
_entity.type
_entity.pdbx_description
1 polymer ?
#
loop_
_entity_poly.entity_id
_entity_poly.type
_entity_poly.pdbx_seq_one_letter_code
_entity_poly.pdbx_strand_id
1 'polypeptide(L)'
;MKRLLVFLAAALLLIPAASAQEQDAPKMNKKNLVIKEWNTDAKGNHKTLDHVTTFNADGKKVEEIEYSQDGQKWRKRFEYDQNGKVSRELVYDNRNRLQTYKKFEFNELGKKKIQYTYNAKGKLLSIKQYEYIAQ
;
A
#
# COMPACT_ATOMS: atom_id res chain seq x y z
N MET A 1 52.95 -61.11 15.73
CA MET A 1 52.68 -59.67 15.51
C MET A 1 51.17 -59.48 15.46
N LYS A 2 50.60 -58.85 16.49
CA LYS A 2 49.15 -58.58 16.54
C LYS A 2 48.96 -57.20 16.00
N ARG A 3 48.24 -57.11 14.86
CA ARG A 3 47.79 -55.80 14.28
C ARG A 3 46.53 -55.35 15.00
N LEU A 4 46.65 -54.26 15.73
CA LEU A 4 45.54 -53.58 16.38
C LEU A 4 44.81 -52.76 15.32
N LEU A 5 43.59 -53.13 14.97
CA LEU A 5 42.69 -52.36 14.10
C LEU A 5 41.95 -51.34 15.00
N VAL A 6 42.31 -50.09 14.89
CA VAL A 6 41.57 -48.98 15.51
C VAL A 6 40.40 -48.63 14.58
N PHE A 7 39.19 -48.94 15.00
CA PHE A 7 37.98 -48.43 14.35
C PHE A 7 37.71 -47.00 14.81
N LEU A 8 37.93 -46.06 13.92
CA LEU A 8 37.55 -44.68 14.14
C LEU A 8 36.04 -44.55 13.82
N ALA A 9 35.20 -44.53 14.85
CA ALA A 9 33.78 -44.22 14.69
C ALA A 9 33.62 -42.73 14.47
N ALA A 10 33.33 -42.33 13.23
CA ALA A 10 32.92 -40.96 12.92
C ALA A 10 31.46 -40.76 13.36
N ALA A 11 31.27 -40.09 14.49
CA ALA A 11 29.95 -39.63 14.91
C ALA A 11 29.49 -38.47 14.00
N LEU A 12 28.59 -38.75 13.09
CA LEU A 12 27.88 -37.71 12.34
C LEU A 12 26.94 -36.99 13.32
N LEU A 13 27.32 -35.80 13.75
CA LEU A 13 26.42 -34.88 14.43
C LEU A 13 25.43 -34.33 13.40
N LEU A 14 24.24 -34.88 13.38
CA LEU A 14 23.08 -34.27 12.71
C LEU A 14 22.72 -33.02 13.49
N ILE A 15 23.12 -31.87 12.98
CA ILE A 15 22.65 -30.58 13.45
C ILE A 15 21.23 -30.44 12.90
N PRO A 16 20.18 -30.38 13.72
CA PRO A 16 18.86 -30.08 13.21
C PRO A 16 18.92 -28.64 12.61
N ALA A 17 18.60 -28.54 11.33
CA ALA A 17 18.37 -27.24 10.70
C ALA A 17 17.22 -26.59 11.49
N ALA A 18 17.53 -25.63 12.33
CA ALA A 18 16.53 -24.76 12.92
C ALA A 18 15.87 -24.04 11.74
N SER A 19 14.65 -24.44 11.41
CA SER A 19 13.79 -23.67 10.53
C SER A 19 13.62 -22.31 11.21
N ALA A 20 14.26 -21.27 10.67
CA ALA A 20 13.97 -19.91 11.05
C ALA A 20 12.49 -19.69 10.69
N GLN A 21 11.61 -19.69 11.68
CA GLN A 21 10.29 -19.17 11.52
C GLN A 21 10.48 -17.68 11.21
N GLU A 22 10.16 -17.28 9.97
CA GLU A 22 9.96 -15.88 9.67
C GLU A 22 8.86 -15.38 10.61
N GLN A 23 9.26 -14.71 11.67
CA GLN A 23 8.33 -13.97 12.50
C GLN A 23 7.85 -12.81 11.64
N ASP A 24 6.58 -12.88 11.20
CA ASP A 24 5.92 -11.76 10.55
C ASP A 24 6.13 -10.51 11.41
N ALA A 25 6.75 -9.47 10.82
CA ALA A 25 6.92 -8.20 11.51
C ALA A 25 5.56 -7.70 12.01
N PRO A 26 5.48 -7.13 13.23
CA PRO A 26 4.21 -6.67 13.78
C PRO A 26 3.58 -5.65 12.83
N LYS A 27 2.32 -5.88 12.44
CA LYS A 27 1.58 -4.97 11.56
C LYS A 27 1.29 -3.67 12.30
N MET A 28 1.63 -2.55 11.66
CA MET A 28 1.35 -1.22 12.21
C MET A 28 -0.16 -0.99 12.34
N ASN A 29 -0.60 -0.47 13.48
CA ASN A 29 -1.97 -0.02 13.66
C ASN A 29 -2.19 1.29 12.87
N LYS A 30 -3.07 1.25 11.88
CA LYS A 30 -3.36 2.38 11.00
C LYS A 30 -4.53 3.26 11.46
N LYS A 31 -5.15 2.98 12.61
CA LYS A 31 -6.28 3.78 13.11
C LYS A 31 -5.82 5.21 13.41
N ASN A 32 -6.47 6.18 12.77
CA ASN A 32 -6.15 7.61 12.90
C ASN A 32 -4.68 7.95 12.66
N LEU A 33 -4.00 7.15 11.82
CA LEU A 33 -2.59 7.33 11.49
C LEU A 33 -2.42 8.40 10.41
N VAL A 34 -1.38 9.22 10.56
CA VAL A 34 -0.87 10.10 9.51
C VAL A 34 0.56 9.70 9.22
N ILE A 35 0.85 9.36 7.97
CA ILE A 35 2.20 9.07 7.50
C ILE A 35 2.70 10.28 6.72
N LYS A 36 3.85 10.82 7.10
CA LYS A 36 4.54 11.89 6.37
C LYS A 36 5.85 11.34 5.81
N GLU A 37 6.03 11.48 4.51
CA GLU A 37 7.23 11.11 3.80
C GLU A 37 8.02 12.37 3.45
N TRP A 38 9.31 12.36 3.77
CA TRP A 38 10.20 13.50 3.61
C TRP A 38 11.37 13.13 2.71
N ASN A 39 11.72 14.03 1.80
CA ASN A 39 12.95 13.96 1.06
C ASN A 39 14.01 14.83 1.73
N THR A 40 15.22 14.32 1.79
CA THR A 40 16.40 15.07 2.24
C THR A 40 17.48 14.99 1.16
N ASP A 41 18.36 15.98 1.11
CA ASP A 41 19.56 15.88 0.29
C ASP A 41 20.53 14.80 0.84
N ALA A 42 21.57 14.47 0.09
CA ALA A 42 22.53 13.44 0.50
C ALA A 42 23.28 13.78 1.82
N LYS A 43 23.33 15.05 2.20
CA LYS A 43 23.93 15.52 3.44
C LYS A 43 22.94 15.62 4.59
N GLY A 44 21.63 15.46 4.32
CA GLY A 44 20.56 15.57 5.31
C GLY A 44 20.25 17.03 5.74
N ASN A 45 20.73 18.03 5.02
CA ASN A 45 20.59 19.44 5.38
C ASN A 45 19.26 20.07 4.97
N HIS A 46 18.66 19.60 3.86
CA HIS A 46 17.40 20.09 3.35
C HIS A 46 16.34 19.02 3.42
N LYS A 47 15.29 19.29 4.17
CA LYS A 47 14.17 18.38 4.37
C LYS A 47 12.90 19.00 3.76
N THR A 48 12.34 18.34 2.75
CA THR A 48 11.12 18.77 2.08
C THR A 48 10.05 17.71 2.23
N LEU A 49 8.81 18.12 2.49
CA LEU A 49 7.67 17.22 2.56
C LEU A 49 7.35 16.74 1.14
N ASP A 50 7.29 15.40 0.96
CA ASP A 50 7.03 14.77 -0.33
C ASP A 50 5.59 14.24 -0.41
N HIS A 51 5.16 13.49 0.59
CA HIS A 51 3.87 12.81 0.58
C HIS A 51 3.26 12.75 1.98
N VAL A 52 1.94 12.89 2.05
CA VAL A 52 1.17 12.69 3.28
C VAL A 52 0.02 11.74 3.02
N THR A 53 -0.09 10.69 3.83
CA THR A 53 -1.20 9.73 3.79
C THR A 53 -1.95 9.77 5.12
N THR A 54 -3.27 9.93 5.09
CA THR A 54 -4.12 9.96 6.27
C THR A 54 -5.08 8.79 6.28
N PHE A 55 -5.20 8.15 7.44
CA PHE A 55 -6.12 7.03 7.71
C PHE A 55 -7.17 7.44 8.73
N ASN A 56 -8.39 6.91 8.57
CA ASN A 56 -9.49 7.15 9.50
C ASN A 56 -9.45 6.22 10.73
N ALA A 57 -10.48 6.33 11.59
CA ALA A 57 -10.62 5.51 12.80
C ALA A 57 -10.73 4.00 12.53
N ASP A 58 -11.13 3.60 11.31
CA ASP A 58 -11.19 2.20 10.87
C ASP A 58 -9.89 1.71 10.22
N GLY A 59 -8.85 2.56 10.19
CA GLY A 59 -7.56 2.25 9.57
C GLY A 59 -7.61 2.23 8.05
N LYS A 60 -8.59 2.90 7.43
CA LYS A 60 -8.72 3.03 5.98
C LYS A 60 -8.18 4.36 5.51
N LYS A 61 -7.46 4.33 4.37
CA LYS A 61 -6.91 5.52 3.76
C LYS A 61 -8.02 6.46 3.28
N VAL A 62 -8.05 7.70 3.79
CA VAL A 62 -9.04 8.72 3.42
C VAL A 62 -8.47 9.86 2.63
N GLU A 63 -7.15 10.06 2.67
CA GLU A 63 -6.50 11.14 1.94
C GLU A 63 -5.06 10.80 1.60
N GLU A 64 -4.62 11.24 0.42
CA GLU A 64 -3.22 11.31 -0.02
C GLU A 64 -2.94 12.68 -0.60
N ILE A 65 -1.82 13.27 -0.22
CA ILE A 65 -1.35 14.55 -0.78
C ILE A 65 0.08 14.36 -1.24
N GLU A 66 0.35 14.69 -2.48
CA GLU A 66 1.72 14.80 -3.01
C GLU A 66 2.13 16.26 -3.08
N TYR A 67 3.34 16.54 -2.65
CA TYR A 67 3.93 17.87 -2.63
C TYR A 67 5.07 17.96 -3.61
N SER A 68 5.25 19.15 -4.16
CA SER A 68 6.45 19.59 -4.87
C SER A 68 7.13 20.69 -4.06
N GLN A 69 8.22 21.26 -4.59
CA GLN A 69 8.88 22.41 -3.96
C GLN A 69 7.94 23.63 -3.83
N ASP A 70 6.95 23.74 -4.72
CA ASP A 70 6.00 24.87 -4.76
C ASP A 70 4.72 24.62 -3.92
N GLY A 71 4.66 23.54 -3.17
CA GLY A 71 3.50 23.18 -2.35
C GLY A 71 2.76 21.95 -2.85
N GLN A 72 1.46 21.89 -2.63
CA GLN A 72 0.62 20.77 -3.06
C GLN A 72 0.66 20.61 -4.58
N LYS A 73 1.00 19.40 -5.04
CA LYS A 73 0.94 19.01 -6.46
C LYS A 73 -0.44 18.48 -6.81
N TRP A 74 -0.95 17.55 -6.01
CA TRP A 74 -2.30 17.03 -6.09
C TRP A 74 -2.76 16.49 -4.73
N ARG A 75 -4.07 16.32 -4.57
CA ARG A 75 -4.69 15.70 -3.40
C ARG A 75 -5.76 14.71 -3.85
N LYS A 76 -5.77 13.52 -3.27
CA LYS A 76 -6.81 12.51 -3.43
C LYS A 76 -7.57 12.32 -2.15
N ARG A 77 -8.89 12.17 -2.25
CA ARG A 77 -9.75 11.75 -1.15
C ARG A 77 -10.48 10.47 -1.51
N PHE A 78 -10.65 9.61 -0.52
CA PHE A 78 -11.32 8.31 -0.65
C PHE A 78 -12.55 8.30 0.24
N GLU A 79 -13.69 7.96 -0.34
CA GLU A 79 -14.94 7.75 0.37
C GLU A 79 -15.29 6.26 0.34
N TYR A 80 -15.87 5.77 1.42
CA TYR A 80 -16.18 4.35 1.60
C TYR A 80 -17.69 4.15 1.77
N ASP A 81 -18.20 3.03 1.27
CA ASP A 81 -19.58 2.59 1.48
C ASP A 81 -19.74 1.85 2.82
N GLN A 82 -20.96 1.41 3.11
CA GLN A 82 -21.28 0.68 4.34
C GLN A 82 -20.54 -0.65 4.47
N ASN A 83 -20.14 -1.26 3.34
CA ASN A 83 -19.39 -2.51 3.28
C ASN A 83 -17.86 -2.29 3.40
N GLY A 84 -17.43 -1.05 3.55
CA GLY A 84 -16.03 -0.69 3.66
C GLY A 84 -15.28 -0.72 2.33
N LYS A 85 -15.99 -0.68 1.20
CA LYS A 85 -15.41 -0.55 -0.14
C LYS A 85 -15.34 0.91 -0.55
N VAL A 86 -14.31 1.27 -1.33
CA VAL A 86 -14.20 2.62 -1.88
C VAL A 86 -15.40 2.90 -2.79
N SER A 87 -16.20 3.88 -2.43
CA SER A 87 -17.35 4.34 -3.24
C SER A 87 -16.95 5.42 -4.22
N ARG A 88 -16.11 6.36 -3.79
CA ARG A 88 -15.56 7.41 -4.66
C ARG A 88 -14.09 7.68 -4.36
N GLU A 89 -13.36 8.02 -5.40
CA GLU A 89 -12.00 8.57 -5.35
C GLU A 89 -12.02 9.93 -6.04
N LEU A 90 -11.72 11.00 -5.30
CA LEU A 90 -11.75 12.38 -5.79
C LEU A 90 -10.32 12.89 -5.95
N VAL A 91 -10.02 13.54 -7.07
CA VAL A 91 -8.70 14.10 -7.37
C VAL A 91 -8.80 15.62 -7.49
N TYR A 92 -7.99 16.30 -6.70
CA TYR A 92 -7.89 17.76 -6.65
C TYR A 92 -6.52 18.21 -7.16
N ASP A 93 -6.50 19.38 -7.82
CA ASP A 93 -5.26 19.99 -8.31
C ASP A 93 -4.47 20.70 -7.19
N ASN A 94 -3.42 21.42 -7.60
CA ASN A 94 -2.56 22.20 -6.69
C ASN A 94 -3.28 23.38 -6.00
N ARG A 95 -4.47 23.76 -6.46
CA ARG A 95 -5.31 24.81 -5.89
C ARG A 95 -6.54 24.27 -5.17
N ASN A 96 -6.58 22.98 -4.87
CA ASN A 96 -7.73 22.30 -4.26
C ASN A 96 -9.02 22.36 -5.09
N ARG A 97 -8.92 22.48 -6.41
CA ARG A 97 -10.06 22.41 -7.30
C ARG A 97 -10.26 20.97 -7.75
N LEU A 98 -11.50 20.47 -7.62
CA LEU A 98 -11.84 19.13 -8.09
C LEU A 98 -11.58 19.03 -9.60
N GLN A 99 -10.79 18.02 -10.00
CA GLN A 99 -10.46 17.74 -11.40
C GLN A 99 -11.32 16.59 -11.94
N THR A 100 -11.23 15.46 -11.27
CA THR A 100 -11.94 14.24 -11.64
C THR A 100 -12.39 13.50 -10.38
N TYR A 101 -13.39 12.65 -10.55
CA TYR A 101 -13.70 11.65 -9.56
C TYR A 101 -14.06 10.33 -10.21
N LYS A 102 -13.83 9.24 -9.47
CA LYS A 102 -14.12 7.88 -9.89
C LYS A 102 -15.20 7.27 -9.02
N LYS A 103 -16.08 6.48 -9.65
CA LYS A 103 -17.01 5.57 -8.96
C LYS A 103 -16.71 4.15 -9.37
N PHE A 104 -17.04 3.20 -8.51
CA PHE A 104 -16.69 1.78 -8.70
C PHE A 104 -17.90 0.90 -8.52
N GLU A 105 -17.94 -0.17 -9.33
CA GLU A 105 -18.78 -1.34 -9.07
C GLU A 105 -17.86 -2.51 -8.71
N PHE A 106 -18.29 -3.33 -7.77
CA PHE A 106 -17.56 -4.50 -7.29
C PHE A 106 -18.30 -5.79 -7.66
N ASN A 107 -17.54 -6.85 -7.89
CA ASN A 107 -18.10 -8.20 -8.09
C ASN A 107 -18.43 -8.85 -6.74
N GLU A 108 -18.96 -10.07 -6.78
CA GLU A 108 -19.35 -10.86 -5.60
C GLU A 108 -18.17 -11.14 -4.66
N LEU A 109 -16.94 -11.18 -5.17
CA LEU A 109 -15.72 -11.36 -4.39
C LEU A 109 -15.17 -10.05 -3.79
N GLY A 110 -15.89 -8.94 -3.97
CA GLY A 110 -15.45 -7.63 -3.51
C GLY A 110 -14.28 -7.03 -4.28
N LYS A 111 -14.04 -7.51 -5.52
CA LYS A 111 -13.04 -6.97 -6.44
C LYS A 111 -13.68 -5.98 -7.40
N LYS A 112 -12.92 -5.00 -7.87
CA LYS A 112 -13.42 -4.01 -8.84
C LYS A 112 -13.91 -4.72 -10.10
N LYS A 113 -15.14 -4.44 -10.50
CA LYS A 113 -15.76 -4.90 -11.74
C LYS A 113 -15.71 -3.82 -12.81
N ILE A 114 -16.14 -2.61 -12.47
CA ILE A 114 -16.18 -1.46 -13.37
C ILE A 114 -15.68 -0.22 -12.62
N GLN A 115 -14.93 0.64 -13.31
CA GLN A 115 -14.52 1.94 -12.85
C GLN A 115 -15.05 3.00 -13.82
N TYR A 116 -15.78 3.98 -13.32
CA TYR A 116 -16.26 5.14 -14.06
C TYR A 116 -15.44 6.36 -13.65
N THR A 117 -14.92 7.09 -14.64
CA THR A 117 -14.20 8.35 -14.40
C THR A 117 -15.01 9.51 -14.93
N TYR A 118 -15.25 10.52 -14.09
CA TYR A 118 -16.02 11.72 -14.39
C TYR A 118 -15.13 12.96 -14.26
N ASN A 119 -15.45 14.02 -15.03
CA ASN A 119 -14.88 15.33 -14.78
C ASN A 119 -15.56 16.02 -13.58
N ALA A 120 -15.07 17.20 -13.19
CA ALA A 120 -15.61 17.96 -12.07
C ALA A 120 -17.09 18.34 -12.23
N LYS A 121 -17.59 18.43 -13.47
CA LYS A 121 -18.98 18.76 -13.79
C LYS A 121 -19.90 17.53 -13.85
N GLY A 122 -19.39 16.34 -13.61
CA GLY A 122 -20.15 15.11 -13.63
C GLY A 122 -20.31 14.48 -15.02
N LYS A 123 -19.55 14.92 -16.02
CA LYS A 123 -19.53 14.29 -17.35
C LYS A 123 -18.67 13.04 -17.30
N LEU A 124 -19.20 11.92 -17.77
CA LEU A 124 -18.47 10.67 -17.91
C LEU A 124 -17.35 10.82 -18.96
N LEU A 125 -16.10 10.54 -18.56
CA LEU A 125 -14.92 10.62 -19.42
C LEU A 125 -14.49 9.26 -19.93
N SER A 126 -14.51 8.23 -19.07
CA SER A 126 -14.06 6.89 -19.42
C SER A 126 -14.66 5.82 -18.52
N ILE A 127 -14.71 4.60 -19.05
CA ILE A 127 -15.12 3.39 -18.33
C ILE A 127 -13.99 2.38 -18.44
N LYS A 128 -13.60 1.79 -17.31
CA LYS A 128 -12.64 0.70 -17.24
C LYS A 128 -13.33 -0.57 -16.72
N GLN A 129 -13.20 -1.66 -17.45
CA GLN A 129 -13.72 -2.96 -17.04
C GLN A 129 -12.55 -3.87 -16.59
N TYR A 130 -12.79 -4.66 -15.56
CA TYR A 130 -11.82 -5.61 -15.02
C TYR A 130 -12.31 -7.04 -15.25
N GLU A 131 -11.44 -7.87 -15.80
CA GLU A 131 -11.64 -9.30 -15.93
C GLU A 131 -10.63 -10.02 -15.05
N TYR A 132 -11.08 -11.02 -14.31
CA TYR A 132 -10.23 -11.86 -13.45
C TYR A 132 -10.26 -13.28 -14.00
N ILE A 133 -9.14 -13.68 -14.61
CA ILE A 133 -9.02 -14.98 -15.30
C ILE A 133 -8.04 -15.83 -14.49
N ALA A 134 -8.55 -16.94 -13.92
CA ALA A 134 -7.71 -17.95 -13.28
C ALA A 134 -7.00 -18.81 -14.36
N GLN A 135 -5.72 -19.10 -14.14
CA GLN A 135 -4.91 -19.96 -15.01
C GLN A 135 -4.47 -21.22 -14.26
#